data_1b4ccf91ad7ee47f800e1c2d287e84dc
#
_entry.id   1b4ccf91ad7ee47f800e1c2d287e84dc
#
_cell.length_a   1.000
_cell.length_b   1.000
_cell.length_c   1.000
_cell.angle_alpha   90.00
_cell.angle_beta   90.00
_cell.angle_gamma   90.00
#
_symmetry.space_group_name_H-M   'P 1'
#
loop_
_entity.id
_entity.type
_entity.pdbx_description
1 polymer ?
#
loop_
_entity_poly.entity_id
_entity_poly.type
_entity_poly.pdbx_seq_one_letter_code
_entity_poly.pdbx_strand_id
1 'polypeptide(L)'
;KTFVPAIAVDRIIVSGLEDPGPAYFISDGEAVTKFIDLAKDVYSFVTLKAEPKVNGTQMNVKVSGHAGTNEMPLQTDLRLTTWLVEDNITSKQQEGKDTYIQNGVLRAVLSKNAWGDALDISGYDFEKNYSVTIKPEWNVKNMRVVSFVNNYDMNVERRTIYNTTQAPCMDPTGIYEQPTTANNNILSVVNGKILMSKGWQLVNVYDIS
;
A
#
# COMPACT_ATOMS: atom_id res chain seq x y z
N LYS A 1 0.25 21.71 -14.74
CA LYS A 1 0.11 22.56 -13.54
C LYS A 1 1.26 22.23 -12.59
N THR A 2 1.92 23.26 -12.05
CA THR A 2 2.98 23.09 -11.06
C THR A 2 2.59 23.90 -9.82
N PHE A 3 2.15 23.20 -8.79
CA PHE A 3 1.84 23.81 -7.49
C PHE A 3 2.23 22.87 -6.36
N VAL A 4 2.62 23.44 -5.24
CA VAL A 4 3.03 22.75 -4.03
C VAL A 4 2.48 23.53 -2.84
N PRO A 5 1.85 22.89 -1.84
CA PRO A 5 1.58 21.47 -1.72
C PRO A 5 0.42 21.01 -2.61
N ALA A 6 0.44 19.73 -2.99
CA ALA A 6 -0.62 19.10 -3.76
C ALA A 6 -0.97 17.73 -3.18
N ILE A 7 -2.24 17.36 -3.33
CA ILE A 7 -2.75 16.03 -2.98
C ILE A 7 -3.40 15.37 -4.21
N ALA A 8 -3.30 14.07 -4.29
CA ALA A 8 -4.09 13.26 -5.20
C ALA A 8 -4.71 12.11 -4.41
N VAL A 9 -5.99 11.86 -4.57
CA VAL A 9 -6.69 10.71 -3.97
C VAL A 9 -7.02 9.75 -5.11
N ASP A 10 -6.41 8.56 -5.09
CA ASP A 10 -6.52 7.50 -6.10
C ASP A 10 -6.35 7.98 -7.56
N ARG A 11 -5.77 9.16 -7.74
CA ARG A 11 -5.61 9.83 -9.05
C ARG A 11 -6.93 9.88 -9.84
N ILE A 12 -8.04 10.07 -9.14
CA ILE A 12 -9.35 10.22 -9.78
C ILE A 12 -9.52 11.63 -10.36
N ILE A 13 -10.28 11.71 -11.44
CA ILE A 13 -10.74 12.97 -12.02
C ILE A 13 -12.19 13.18 -11.58
N VAL A 14 -12.46 14.31 -10.97
CA VAL A 14 -13.81 14.67 -10.54
C VAL A 14 -14.39 15.68 -11.52
N SER A 15 -15.36 15.24 -12.32
CA SER A 15 -16.05 16.12 -13.26
C SER A 15 -16.89 17.18 -12.54
N GLY A 16 -17.02 18.36 -13.13
CA GLY A 16 -17.83 19.47 -12.61
C GLY A 16 -17.11 20.37 -11.59
N LEU A 17 -15.84 20.12 -11.30
CA LEU A 17 -14.99 21.04 -10.57
C LEU A 17 -14.23 21.97 -11.54
N GLU A 18 -13.92 23.19 -11.09
CA GLU A 18 -13.06 24.13 -11.82
C GLU A 18 -11.69 23.52 -12.10
N ASP A 19 -11.17 22.74 -11.14
CA ASP A 19 -9.98 21.92 -11.27
C ASP A 19 -10.36 20.43 -11.10
N PRO A 20 -10.55 19.68 -12.20
CA PRO A 20 -11.01 18.28 -12.13
C PRO A 20 -9.96 17.29 -11.59
N GLY A 21 -8.73 17.71 -11.39
CA GLY A 21 -7.67 16.85 -10.88
C GLY A 21 -6.76 16.26 -11.96
N PRO A 22 -6.09 15.14 -11.72
CA PRO A 22 -6.10 14.28 -10.51
C PRO A 22 -5.27 14.81 -9.32
N ALA A 23 -4.57 15.93 -9.46
CA ALA A 23 -3.82 16.58 -8.39
C ALA A 23 -4.49 17.91 -8.03
N TYR A 24 -4.72 18.11 -6.75
CA TYR A 24 -5.44 19.26 -6.21
C TYR A 24 -4.55 20.08 -5.29
N PHE A 25 -4.68 21.38 -5.34
CA PHE A 25 -4.06 22.26 -4.36
C PHE A 25 -4.79 22.13 -3.01
N ILE A 26 -4.05 21.91 -1.93
CA ILE A 26 -4.63 21.83 -0.58
C ILE A 26 -4.72 23.25 -0.04
N SER A 27 -5.92 23.82 -0.02
CA SER A 27 -6.19 25.09 0.64
C SER A 27 -6.74 24.90 2.05
N ASP A 28 -7.48 23.80 2.28
CA ASP A 28 -8.08 23.48 3.59
C ASP A 28 -8.33 21.97 3.74
N GLY A 29 -8.65 21.54 4.98
CA GLY A 29 -8.93 20.14 5.28
C GLY A 29 -10.28 19.64 4.76
N GLU A 30 -11.24 20.52 4.51
CA GLU A 30 -12.57 20.13 4.00
C GLU A 30 -12.49 19.62 2.57
N ALA A 31 -11.66 20.27 1.73
CA ALA A 31 -11.42 19.81 0.37
C ALA A 31 -10.83 18.39 0.34
N VAL A 32 -9.87 18.09 1.21
CA VAL A 32 -9.27 16.76 1.33
C VAL A 32 -10.31 15.71 1.72
N THR A 33 -11.13 16.00 2.72
CA THR A 33 -12.20 15.11 3.19
C THR A 33 -13.19 14.80 2.05
N LYS A 34 -13.60 15.82 1.30
CA LYS A 34 -14.51 15.66 0.16
C LYS A 34 -13.93 14.72 -0.91
N PHE A 35 -12.65 14.83 -1.25
CA PHE A 35 -12.03 13.93 -2.23
C PHE A 35 -11.91 12.49 -1.71
N ILE A 36 -11.63 12.31 -0.41
CA ILE A 36 -11.61 10.98 0.22
C ILE A 36 -13.01 10.35 0.18
N ASP A 37 -14.05 11.12 0.49
CA ASP A 37 -15.43 10.61 0.46
C ASP A 37 -15.86 10.21 -0.96
N LEU A 38 -15.50 10.99 -1.97
CA LEU A 38 -15.73 10.62 -3.36
C LEU A 38 -14.97 9.36 -3.78
N ALA A 39 -13.74 9.18 -3.29
CA ALA A 39 -12.94 8.00 -3.61
C ALA A 39 -13.49 6.72 -2.96
N LYS A 40 -14.13 6.81 -1.81
CA LYS A 40 -14.76 5.66 -1.14
C LYS A 40 -15.90 5.03 -1.95
N ASP A 41 -16.57 5.82 -2.77
CA ASP A 41 -17.69 5.36 -3.60
C ASP A 41 -17.23 4.73 -4.93
N VAL A 42 -15.92 4.79 -5.21
CA VAL A 42 -15.35 4.12 -6.38
C VAL A 42 -15.20 2.64 -6.11
N TYR A 43 -15.94 1.83 -6.88
CA TYR A 43 -15.86 0.37 -6.76
C TYR A 43 -14.47 -0.14 -7.20
N SER A 44 -13.89 -1.03 -6.38
CA SER A 44 -12.65 -1.73 -6.73
C SER A 44 -12.96 -3.16 -7.16
N PHE A 45 -12.59 -3.51 -8.38
CA PHE A 45 -12.69 -4.87 -8.92
C PHE A 45 -11.41 -5.70 -8.71
N VAL A 46 -10.42 -5.13 -8.00
CA VAL A 46 -9.11 -5.76 -7.76
C VAL A 46 -8.88 -5.90 -6.27
N THR A 47 -8.45 -7.08 -5.83
CA THR A 47 -7.90 -7.30 -4.49
C THR A 47 -6.38 -7.35 -4.55
N LEU A 48 -5.71 -6.97 -3.46
CA LEU A 48 -4.26 -6.94 -3.36
C LEU A 48 -3.78 -7.43 -2.00
N LYS A 49 -2.67 -8.18 -2.02
CA LYS A 49 -1.88 -8.56 -0.84
C LYS A 49 -0.40 -8.39 -1.14
N ALA A 50 0.34 -7.76 -0.22
CA ALA A 50 1.79 -7.66 -0.29
C ALA A 50 2.42 -8.45 0.88
N GLU A 51 3.44 -9.26 0.58
CA GLU A 51 4.11 -10.14 1.54
C GLU A 51 5.64 -9.93 1.44
N PRO A 52 6.18 -8.91 2.12
CA PRO A 52 7.62 -8.73 2.19
C PRO A 52 8.26 -9.77 3.12
N LYS A 53 9.44 -10.26 2.73
CA LYS A 53 10.27 -11.16 3.54
C LYS A 53 11.71 -10.69 3.49
N VAL A 54 12.27 -10.40 4.65
CA VAL A 54 13.66 -9.97 4.81
C VAL A 54 14.53 -11.16 5.19
N ASN A 55 15.63 -11.32 4.47
CA ASN A 55 16.67 -12.31 4.77
C ASN A 55 18.04 -11.65 4.64
N GLY A 56 18.63 -11.29 5.77
CA GLY A 56 19.86 -10.52 5.83
C GLY A 56 19.70 -9.16 5.14
N THR A 57 20.50 -8.90 4.11
CA THR A 57 20.44 -7.68 3.31
C THR A 57 19.51 -7.77 2.10
N GLN A 58 18.84 -8.89 1.90
CA GLN A 58 17.90 -9.07 0.79
C GLN A 58 16.47 -9.01 1.30
N MET A 59 15.64 -8.29 0.57
CA MET A 59 14.20 -8.29 0.76
C MET A 59 13.53 -8.82 -0.50
N ASN A 60 12.71 -9.87 -0.34
CA ASN A 60 11.84 -10.38 -1.37
C ASN A 60 10.41 -9.95 -1.07
N VAL A 61 9.70 -9.49 -2.08
CA VAL A 61 8.32 -9.02 -1.95
C VAL A 61 7.47 -9.78 -2.94
N LYS A 62 6.53 -10.56 -2.43
CA LYS A 62 5.49 -11.17 -3.22
C LYS A 62 4.26 -10.28 -3.17
N VAL A 63 3.72 -9.91 -4.34
CA VAL A 63 2.45 -9.21 -4.45
C VAL A 63 1.50 -10.08 -5.25
N SER A 64 0.36 -10.39 -4.67
CA SER A 64 -0.68 -11.19 -5.30
C SER A 64 -2.04 -10.49 -5.21
N GLY A 65 -2.95 -10.88 -6.07
CA GLY A 65 -4.29 -10.32 -6.07
C GLY A 65 -5.21 -11.06 -7.02
N HIS A 66 -6.47 -10.65 -7.00
CA HIS A 66 -7.52 -11.17 -7.87
C HIS A 66 -8.22 -10.00 -8.56
N ALA A 67 -8.45 -10.10 -9.85
CA ALA A 67 -9.19 -9.12 -10.64
C ALA A 67 -10.50 -9.72 -11.12
N GLY A 68 -11.63 -9.17 -10.66
CA GLY A 68 -12.96 -9.52 -11.15
C GLY A 68 -13.17 -8.94 -12.55
N THR A 69 -13.52 -9.79 -13.53
CA THR A 69 -13.59 -9.36 -14.94
C THR A 69 -14.91 -8.76 -15.35
N ASN A 70 -16.00 -9.10 -14.67
CA ASN A 70 -17.36 -8.64 -15.06
C ASN A 70 -17.58 -7.13 -14.82
N GLU A 71 -16.69 -6.49 -14.09
CA GLU A 71 -16.81 -5.10 -13.65
C GLU A 71 -15.62 -4.25 -14.10
N MET A 72 -14.72 -4.85 -14.87
CA MET A 72 -13.55 -4.17 -15.38
C MET A 72 -13.94 -3.21 -16.50
N PRO A 73 -13.49 -1.94 -16.46
CA PRO A 73 -13.68 -1.03 -17.56
C PRO A 73 -13.09 -1.61 -18.86
N LEU A 74 -13.84 -1.55 -19.95
CA LEU A 74 -13.37 -1.97 -21.26
C LEU A 74 -12.09 -1.19 -21.62
N GLN A 75 -11.05 -1.89 -22.12
CA GLN A 75 -9.78 -1.31 -22.57
C GLN A 75 -8.88 -0.73 -21.46
N THR A 76 -8.69 -1.44 -20.36
CA THR A 76 -7.72 -1.07 -19.34
C THR A 76 -6.37 -1.78 -19.55
N ASP A 77 -5.29 -1.00 -19.59
CA ASP A 77 -3.92 -1.49 -19.41
C ASP A 77 -3.61 -1.46 -17.92
N LEU A 78 -3.89 -2.57 -17.21
CA LEU A 78 -3.64 -2.66 -15.78
C LEU A 78 -2.16 -2.86 -15.49
N ARG A 79 -1.68 -2.12 -14.52
CA ARG A 79 -0.29 -2.24 -14.05
C ARG A 79 -0.23 -2.30 -12.55
N LEU A 80 0.74 -3.10 -12.06
CA LEU A 80 1.11 -3.18 -10.65
C LEU A 80 2.33 -2.32 -10.40
N THR A 81 2.17 -1.30 -9.58
CA THR A 81 3.27 -0.48 -9.08
C THR A 81 3.58 -0.90 -7.64
N THR A 82 4.84 -1.12 -7.33
CA THR A 82 5.29 -1.50 -5.99
C THR A 82 6.44 -0.62 -5.55
N TRP A 83 6.27 0.00 -4.40
CA TRP A 83 7.23 0.92 -3.78
C TRP A 83 7.69 0.39 -2.43
N LEU A 84 8.93 0.72 -2.10
CA LEU A 84 9.48 0.59 -0.77
C LEU A 84 9.60 1.97 -0.16
N VAL A 85 8.94 2.19 0.96
CA VAL A 85 8.92 3.48 1.65
C VAL A 85 9.41 3.34 3.09
N GLU A 86 9.95 4.41 3.65
CA GLU A 86 10.46 4.46 5.01
C GLU A 86 9.88 5.66 5.77
N ASP A 87 9.53 5.43 7.03
CA ASP A 87 9.06 6.44 7.97
C ASP A 87 10.13 6.79 9.02
N ASN A 88 9.86 7.77 9.84
CA ASN A 88 10.70 8.19 10.96
C ASN A 88 12.14 8.59 10.57
N ILE A 89 12.32 9.21 9.42
CA ILE A 89 13.62 9.70 8.99
C ILE A 89 13.83 11.11 9.52
N THR A 90 14.80 11.28 10.41
CA THR A 90 15.18 12.59 10.90
C THR A 90 16.03 13.30 9.85
N SER A 91 15.60 14.46 9.41
CA SER A 91 16.30 15.29 8.44
C SER A 91 16.24 16.76 8.83
N LYS A 92 17.11 17.59 8.21
CA LYS A 92 16.99 19.04 8.29
C LYS A 92 15.89 19.51 7.35
N GLN A 93 15.04 20.41 7.84
CA GLN A 93 14.09 21.10 6.99
C GLN A 93 14.69 22.39 6.46
N GLN A 94 14.33 22.78 5.25
CA GLN A 94 14.95 23.90 4.55
C GLN A 94 14.67 25.26 5.19
N GLU A 95 13.55 25.40 5.92
CA GLU A 95 13.18 26.64 6.62
C GLU A 95 12.65 26.35 8.03
N GLY A 96 13.29 26.95 9.03
CA GLY A 96 12.72 27.23 10.35
C GLY A 96 12.80 26.15 11.43
N LYS A 97 13.15 24.88 11.14
CA LYS A 97 13.38 23.85 12.17
C LYS A 97 14.68 23.09 11.90
N ASP A 98 15.48 22.94 12.95
CA ASP A 98 16.76 22.22 12.86
C ASP A 98 16.57 20.72 12.57
N THR A 99 15.43 20.16 12.95
CA THR A 99 15.08 18.76 12.72
C THR A 99 13.60 18.59 12.37
N TYR A 100 13.34 17.71 11.42
CA TYR A 100 12.01 17.30 10.99
C TYR A 100 11.96 15.79 10.80
N ILE A 101 10.85 15.16 11.19
CA ILE A 101 10.64 13.73 10.97
C ILE A 101 9.89 13.53 9.66
N GLN A 102 10.56 12.93 8.69
CA GLN A 102 9.99 12.58 7.39
C GLN A 102 9.32 11.21 7.46
N ASN A 103 8.09 11.12 6.94
CA ASN A 103 7.37 9.87 6.79
C ASN A 103 7.02 9.63 5.30
N GLY A 104 6.90 8.37 4.91
CA GLY A 104 6.56 8.00 3.54
C GLY A 104 7.65 8.29 2.51
N VAL A 105 8.91 8.29 2.92
CA VAL A 105 10.03 8.58 2.01
C VAL A 105 10.25 7.39 1.07
N LEU A 106 10.16 7.63 -0.23
CA LEU A 106 10.40 6.61 -1.25
C LEU A 106 11.87 6.20 -1.26
N ARG A 107 12.15 4.93 -0.95
CA ARG A 107 13.49 4.34 -0.97
C ARG A 107 13.80 3.61 -2.26
N ALA A 108 12.81 2.91 -2.80
CA ALA A 108 12.96 2.20 -4.07
C ALA A 108 11.61 2.04 -4.78
N VAL A 109 11.65 2.06 -6.11
CA VAL A 109 10.59 1.57 -6.97
C VAL A 109 10.96 0.13 -7.32
N LEU A 110 10.17 -0.85 -6.89
CA LEU A 110 10.44 -2.28 -7.12
C LEU A 110 9.93 -2.74 -8.47
N SER A 111 8.84 -2.16 -8.98
CA SER A 111 8.39 -2.37 -10.35
C SER A 111 9.42 -1.83 -11.35
N LYS A 112 9.46 -2.37 -12.58
CA LYS A 112 10.47 -2.03 -13.60
C LYS A 112 10.51 -0.55 -13.95
N ASN A 113 9.38 0.12 -13.79
CA ASN A 113 9.29 1.58 -13.98
C ASN A 113 8.30 2.21 -12.98
N ALA A 114 8.31 3.51 -12.90
CA ALA A 114 7.47 4.28 -11.98
C ALA A 114 5.96 4.12 -12.22
N TRP A 115 5.57 3.62 -13.39
CA TRP A 115 4.15 3.43 -13.78
C TRP A 115 3.69 1.98 -13.67
N GLY A 116 4.52 1.12 -13.10
CA GLY A 116 4.21 -0.27 -12.81
C GLY A 116 4.52 -1.25 -13.94
N ASP A 117 4.43 -2.51 -13.62
CA ASP A 117 4.57 -3.64 -14.52
C ASP A 117 3.20 -4.06 -15.05
N ALA A 118 3.12 -4.37 -16.34
CA ALA A 118 1.87 -4.87 -16.92
C ALA A 118 1.39 -6.12 -16.18
N LEU A 119 0.09 -6.17 -15.89
CA LEU A 119 -0.59 -7.30 -15.29
C LEU A 119 -1.30 -8.12 -16.36
N ASP A 120 -1.00 -9.42 -16.39
CA ASP A 120 -1.84 -10.40 -17.06
C ASP A 120 -2.91 -10.87 -16.08
N ILE A 121 -4.15 -10.59 -16.38
CA ILE A 121 -5.33 -10.94 -15.58
C ILE A 121 -6.24 -11.93 -16.27
N SER A 122 -5.77 -12.57 -17.34
CA SER A 122 -6.55 -13.56 -18.11
C SER A 122 -7.04 -14.74 -17.28
N GLY A 123 -6.32 -15.05 -16.19
CA GLY A 123 -6.68 -16.07 -15.21
C GLY A 123 -7.34 -15.51 -13.94
N TYR A 124 -7.73 -14.23 -13.91
CA TYR A 124 -8.24 -13.49 -12.76
C TYR A 124 -7.25 -13.29 -11.63
N ASP A 125 -6.46 -14.30 -11.29
CA ASP A 125 -5.41 -14.22 -10.27
C ASP A 125 -4.10 -13.74 -10.89
N PHE A 126 -3.38 -12.92 -10.15
CA PHE A 126 -2.05 -12.49 -10.55
C PHE A 126 -1.06 -12.54 -9.38
N GLU A 127 0.20 -12.71 -9.73
CA GLU A 127 1.32 -12.68 -8.80
C GLU A 127 2.53 -12.01 -9.45
N LYS A 128 3.22 -11.19 -8.69
CA LYS A 128 4.52 -10.60 -9.04
C LYS A 128 5.48 -10.75 -7.87
N ASN A 129 6.71 -11.09 -8.20
CA ASN A 129 7.78 -11.22 -7.23
C ASN A 129 8.86 -10.17 -7.51
N TYR A 130 9.26 -9.45 -6.48
CA TYR A 130 10.29 -8.43 -6.52
C TYR A 130 11.40 -8.76 -5.54
N SER A 131 12.60 -8.27 -5.81
CA SER A 131 13.75 -8.40 -4.92
C SER A 131 14.52 -7.09 -4.88
N VAL A 132 14.98 -6.71 -3.69
CA VAL A 132 15.79 -5.52 -3.49
C VAL A 132 16.85 -5.75 -2.42
N THR A 133 18.05 -5.21 -2.64
CA THR A 133 19.08 -5.16 -1.61
C THR A 133 18.84 -3.99 -0.68
N ILE A 134 18.72 -4.29 0.61
CA ILE A 134 18.55 -3.29 1.67
C ILE A 134 19.89 -2.55 1.83
N LYS A 135 19.84 -1.24 1.71
CA LYS A 135 21.03 -0.40 1.90
C LYS A 135 21.33 -0.22 3.40
N PRO A 136 22.60 -0.10 3.80
CA PRO A 136 22.99 0.03 5.20
C PRO A 136 22.34 1.21 5.94
N GLU A 137 22.04 2.28 5.23
CA GLU A 137 21.41 3.49 5.77
C GLU A 137 19.88 3.39 5.95
N TRP A 138 19.25 2.28 5.53
CA TRP A 138 17.82 2.09 5.65
C TRP A 138 17.45 1.38 6.94
N ASN A 139 16.47 1.89 7.65
CA ASN A 139 15.94 1.25 8.86
C ASN A 139 14.74 0.37 8.52
N VAL A 140 14.98 -0.93 8.36
CA VAL A 140 13.95 -1.91 7.94
C VAL A 140 12.73 -1.94 8.88
N LYS A 141 12.92 -1.65 10.18
CA LYS A 141 11.82 -1.59 11.14
C LYS A 141 10.81 -0.48 10.85
N ASN A 142 11.27 0.57 10.16
CA ASN A 142 10.45 1.70 9.76
C ASN A 142 9.98 1.61 8.31
N MET A 143 10.27 0.48 7.63
CA MET A 143 9.94 0.32 6.23
C MET A 143 8.64 -0.44 6.03
N ARG A 144 7.95 -0.07 4.97
CA ARG A 144 6.78 -0.80 4.46
C ARG A 144 6.81 -0.87 2.94
N VAL A 145 6.22 -1.92 2.41
CA VAL A 145 5.90 -2.04 1.00
C VAL A 145 4.53 -1.42 0.75
N VAL A 146 4.43 -0.60 -0.27
CA VAL A 146 3.15 -0.07 -0.78
C VAL A 146 3.00 -0.54 -2.21
N SER A 147 1.91 -1.26 -2.49
CA SER A 147 1.61 -1.75 -3.84
C SER A 147 0.22 -1.32 -4.26
N PHE A 148 0.06 -0.92 -5.51
CA PHE A 148 -1.22 -0.52 -6.04
C PHE A 148 -1.39 -0.93 -7.50
N VAL A 149 -2.63 -1.22 -7.87
CA VAL A 149 -3.03 -1.46 -9.26
C VAL A 149 -3.63 -0.19 -9.83
N ASN A 150 -3.10 0.22 -10.97
CA ASN A 150 -3.55 1.41 -11.67
C ASN A 150 -3.81 1.12 -13.15
N ASN A 151 -4.67 1.95 -13.74
CA ASN A 151 -4.75 2.04 -15.20
C ASN A 151 -3.48 2.71 -15.74
N TYR A 152 -3.00 2.25 -16.90
CA TYR A 152 -2.00 2.97 -17.66
C TYR A 152 -2.62 3.58 -18.91
N ASP A 153 -2.49 4.89 -19.04
CA ASP A 153 -2.97 5.67 -20.18
C ASP A 153 -1.84 6.58 -20.66
N MET A 154 -1.81 6.89 -21.95
CA MET A 154 -0.87 7.87 -22.51
C MET A 154 -1.09 9.26 -21.89
N ASN A 155 -2.35 9.62 -21.62
CA ASN A 155 -2.67 10.76 -20.78
C ASN A 155 -2.44 10.42 -19.30
N VAL A 156 -1.44 11.05 -18.70
CA VAL A 156 -1.06 10.83 -17.30
C VAL A 156 -2.18 11.14 -16.29
N GLU A 157 -3.11 12.01 -16.65
CA GLU A 157 -4.26 12.36 -15.81
C GLU A 157 -5.29 11.23 -15.69
N ARG A 158 -5.26 10.25 -16.60
CA ARG A 158 -6.20 9.11 -16.62
C ARG A 158 -5.64 7.84 -15.98
N ARG A 159 -4.58 7.95 -15.21
CA ARG A 159 -3.93 6.81 -14.55
C ARG A 159 -4.50 6.55 -13.17
N THR A 160 -5.82 6.35 -13.12
CA THR A 160 -6.56 6.05 -11.87
C THR A 160 -5.99 4.84 -11.14
N ILE A 161 -5.91 4.92 -9.82
CA ILE A 161 -5.59 3.80 -8.94
C ILE A 161 -6.89 3.12 -8.53
N TYR A 162 -6.95 1.80 -8.71
CA TYR A 162 -8.14 1.01 -8.41
C TYR A 162 -8.11 0.38 -7.02
N ASN A 163 -6.94 -0.03 -6.56
CA ASN A 163 -6.76 -0.52 -5.20
C ASN A 163 -5.30 -0.40 -4.76
N THR A 164 -5.12 -0.30 -3.45
CA THR A 164 -3.81 -0.16 -2.81
C THR A 164 -3.73 -1.11 -1.62
N THR A 165 -2.56 -1.68 -1.40
CA THR A 165 -2.21 -2.41 -0.18
C THR A 165 -0.89 -1.94 0.37
N GLN A 166 -0.70 -2.10 1.67
CA GLN A 166 0.58 -1.91 2.31
C GLN A 166 0.88 -3.02 3.31
N ALA A 167 2.15 -3.34 3.48
CA ALA A 167 2.62 -4.31 4.46
C ALA A 167 3.93 -3.84 5.09
N PRO A 168 4.10 -3.91 6.42
CA PRO A 168 5.36 -3.62 7.08
C PRO A 168 6.43 -4.63 6.62
N CYS A 169 7.68 -4.18 6.48
CA CYS A 169 8.78 -5.05 6.06
C CYS A 169 9.25 -5.96 7.18
N MET A 170 9.01 -5.55 8.42
CA MET A 170 9.17 -6.38 9.62
C MET A 170 7.88 -6.26 10.44
N ASP A 171 7.47 -7.35 11.05
CA ASP A 171 6.35 -7.31 11.99
C ASP A 171 6.76 -6.43 13.18
N PRO A 172 6.07 -5.32 13.44
CA PRO A 172 6.39 -4.42 14.54
C PRO A 172 6.21 -5.09 15.92
N THR A 173 5.44 -6.16 16.00
CA THR A 173 5.14 -6.88 17.23
C THR A 173 6.08 -8.05 17.52
N GLY A 174 6.87 -8.48 16.54
CA GLY A 174 7.69 -9.68 16.66
C GLY A 174 6.88 -10.98 16.79
N ILE A 175 5.57 -10.92 16.52
CA ILE A 175 4.73 -12.10 16.45
C ILE A 175 5.01 -12.76 15.09
N TYR A 176 5.81 -13.81 15.12
CA TYR A 176 5.95 -14.67 13.96
C TYR A 176 4.59 -15.34 13.71
N GLU A 177 3.95 -15.05 12.60
CA GLU A 177 2.94 -15.98 12.10
C GLU A 177 3.66 -17.31 11.86
N GLN A 178 3.43 -18.25 12.76
CA GLN A 178 3.84 -19.62 12.51
C GLN A 178 3.20 -20.03 11.19
N PRO A 179 3.95 -20.67 10.26
CA PRO A 179 3.32 -21.23 9.07
C PRO A 179 2.20 -22.15 9.57
N THR A 180 0.99 -21.78 9.25
CA THR A 180 -0.18 -22.61 9.57
C THR A 180 -0.07 -23.89 8.75
N THR A 181 0.63 -24.88 9.29
CA THR A 181 0.26 -26.26 9.02
C THR A 181 -1.20 -26.36 9.43
N ALA A 182 -2.02 -26.83 8.52
CA ALA A 182 -3.48 -26.86 8.63
C ALA A 182 -3.95 -27.61 9.90
N ASN A 183 -3.86 -26.95 11.04
CA ASN A 183 -4.55 -27.29 12.26
C ASN A 183 -5.53 -26.18 12.52
N ASN A 184 -6.82 -26.54 12.56
CA ASN A 184 -7.98 -25.68 12.81
C ASN A 184 -7.94 -25.02 14.22
N ASN A 185 -6.84 -24.38 14.58
CA ASN A 185 -6.71 -23.66 15.83
C ASN A 185 -7.25 -22.25 15.63
N ILE A 186 -8.50 -22.05 16.00
CA ILE A 186 -9.18 -20.76 15.89
C ILE A 186 -9.00 -20.02 17.21
N LEU A 187 -8.40 -18.84 17.15
CA LEU A 187 -8.48 -17.83 18.20
C LEU A 187 -9.64 -16.90 17.87
N SER A 188 -10.58 -16.77 18.74
CA SER A 188 -11.71 -15.84 18.58
C SER A 188 -11.97 -15.06 19.85
N VAL A 189 -12.48 -13.84 19.71
CA VAL A 189 -12.91 -13.01 20.83
C VAL A 189 -14.43 -12.94 20.80
N VAL A 190 -15.07 -13.46 21.82
CA VAL A 190 -16.53 -13.43 21.96
C VAL A 190 -16.87 -12.84 23.34
N ASN A 191 -17.65 -11.77 23.35
CA ASN A 191 -18.05 -11.04 24.58
C ASN A 191 -16.85 -10.67 25.47
N GLY A 192 -15.74 -10.20 24.88
CA GLY A 192 -14.54 -9.83 25.62
C GLY A 192 -13.72 -11.00 26.19
N LYS A 193 -14.06 -12.23 25.85
CA LYS A 193 -13.31 -13.44 26.24
C LYS A 193 -12.60 -14.03 25.04
N ILE A 194 -11.33 -14.37 25.23
CA ILE A 194 -10.53 -15.08 24.23
C ILE A 194 -10.90 -16.56 24.30
N LEU A 195 -11.42 -17.08 23.20
CA LEU A 195 -11.71 -18.50 23.03
C LEU A 195 -10.61 -19.14 22.18
N MET A 196 -10.05 -20.22 22.68
CA MET A 196 -8.97 -20.97 22.02
C MET A 196 -9.43 -22.39 21.76
N SER A 197 -9.13 -22.92 20.59
CA SER A 197 -9.33 -24.33 20.30
C SER A 197 -8.25 -25.19 21.02
N LYS A 198 -8.54 -26.47 21.24
CA LYS A 198 -7.60 -27.40 21.85
C LYS A 198 -6.26 -27.44 21.10
N GLY A 199 -5.15 -27.25 21.80
CA GLY A 199 -3.80 -27.33 21.20
C GLY A 199 -2.90 -26.13 21.44
N TRP A 200 -3.41 -25.01 21.96
CA TRP A 200 -2.60 -23.87 22.36
C TRP A 200 -1.90 -24.12 23.69
N GLN A 201 -0.58 -23.88 23.74
CA GLN A 201 0.20 -24.02 24.97
C GLN A 201 0.47 -22.69 25.66
N LEU A 202 0.53 -21.59 24.89
CA LEU A 202 0.77 -20.25 25.42
C LEU A 202 0.17 -19.20 24.48
N VAL A 203 -0.52 -18.22 25.05
CA VAL A 203 -0.98 -17.01 24.35
C VAL A 203 -0.58 -15.80 25.16
N ASN A 204 0.21 -14.91 24.57
CA ASN A 204 0.56 -13.63 25.16
C ASN A 204 -0.40 -12.57 24.62
N VAL A 205 -1.06 -11.86 25.52
CA VAL A 205 -1.94 -10.72 25.19
C VAL A 205 -1.24 -9.44 25.61
N TYR A 206 -1.06 -8.52 24.69
CA TYR A 206 -0.47 -7.22 24.94
C TYR A 206 -1.55 -6.15 24.85
N ASP A 207 -1.55 -5.23 25.80
CA ASP A 207 -2.35 -4.01 25.72
C ASP A 207 -1.63 -3.03 24.79
N ILE A 208 -2.37 -2.51 23.82
CA ILE A 208 -1.90 -1.52 22.83
C ILE A 208 -2.55 -0.16 23.10
N SER A 209 -2.66 0.22 24.40
CA SER A 209 -3.09 1.56 24.80
C SER A 209 -2.06 2.65 24.42
#